data_40ff105092c2ec413c9a71291b9bf447
#
_entry.id   40ff105092c2ec413c9a71291b9bf447
#
_cell.length_a   1.000
_cell.length_b   1.000
_cell.length_c   1.000
_cell.angle_alpha   90.00
_cell.angle_beta   90.00
_cell.angle_gamma   90.00
#
_symmetry.space_group_name_H-M   'P 1'
#
loop_
_entity.id
_entity.type
_entity.pdbx_description
1 polymer ?
#
loop_
_entity_poly.entity_id
_entity_poly.type
_entity_poly.pdbx_seq_one_letter_code
_entity_poly.pdbx_strand_id
1 'polypeptide(L)'
;MRFLLFILMACLTIFVKVHAQTVEDKPFELNGSLQLDDRIRLKSGGLDWQEYRMSLQPVYKVNDKARLHADIWIRKLITASPFDRPVENVQLREAYVDLYGFLSEHIDVRIGRQRIAWGTADRLNPSDNINPWELEDFWDFGRHTPTNSLLAKYYWNGFTLTAVFTPRFSPSLLPDQSWKAAFMPEVPDRWQIPLPDGTMTDILLQPLSVSRMENLPERKLKASTYAVKIARDIRNYTVSFGWLRQYAPIPVLTRLSVQGKITSLPTSPDMPVLMNTTVDAMLSYSLRNVVSADFSGSLGSVGVWGEAALFIPEKTILTRSVSIESPMGTFNPALPDSTIFDGNPYLKYTLGFDYTFPANIYLNVQYVHGFFHEEGRKSLTDWLAWTCEWKSADEKLKLSLLNGAFQVADFNNLKEGCTLFWLPELSYKPVDNVELKAGAHCIFAGKDAPFYPIRKNGDAYLKVKYSF
;
A
#
# COMPACT_ATOMS: atom_id res chain seq x y z
N MET A 1 9.79 5.26 30.07
CA MET A 1 9.61 3.81 30.30
C MET A 1 8.77 3.50 31.54
N ARG A 2 9.10 3.97 32.77
CA ARG A 2 8.31 3.67 33.98
C ARG A 2 6.87 4.21 33.98
N PHE A 3 6.60 5.35 33.38
CA PHE A 3 5.24 5.94 33.32
C PHE A 3 4.31 5.19 32.34
N LEU A 4 4.84 4.63 31.26
CA LEU A 4 4.07 3.81 30.30
C LEU A 4 3.73 2.44 30.88
N LEU A 5 4.64 1.82 31.64
CA LEU A 5 4.37 0.58 32.38
C LEU A 5 3.25 0.77 33.42
N PHE A 6 3.21 1.95 34.06
CA PHE A 6 2.18 2.28 35.05
C PHE A 6 0.80 2.47 34.40
N ILE A 7 0.73 3.11 33.22
CA ILE A 7 -0.51 3.23 32.41
C ILE A 7 -0.95 1.86 31.92
N LEU A 8 -0.04 1.00 31.45
CA LEU A 8 -0.34 -0.36 31.02
C LEU A 8 -0.87 -1.22 32.18
N MET A 9 -0.25 -1.15 33.35
CA MET A 9 -0.73 -1.84 34.57
C MET A 9 -2.06 -1.26 35.09
N ALA A 10 -2.24 0.05 35.06
CA ALA A 10 -3.50 0.68 35.47
C ALA A 10 -4.65 0.35 34.54
N CYS A 11 -4.41 0.30 33.21
CA CYS A 11 -5.38 -0.16 32.22
C CYS A 11 -5.71 -1.65 32.43
N LEU A 12 -4.71 -2.52 32.69
CA LEU A 12 -4.95 -3.94 32.97
C LEU A 12 -5.82 -4.15 34.23
N THR A 13 -5.64 -3.35 35.31
CA THR A 13 -6.42 -3.48 36.51
C THR A 13 -7.86 -2.96 36.42
N ILE A 14 -8.12 -2.00 35.54
CA ILE A 14 -9.48 -1.48 35.30
C ILE A 14 -10.26 -2.48 34.41
N PHE A 15 -9.64 -3.14 33.47
CA PHE A 15 -10.29 -4.07 32.53
C PHE A 15 -10.58 -5.45 33.11
N VAL A 16 -9.83 -5.93 34.10
CA VAL A 16 -10.11 -7.24 34.79
C VAL A 16 -11.45 -7.25 35.53
N LYS A 17 -12.04 -6.11 35.84
CA LYS A 17 -13.33 -6.01 36.52
C LYS A 17 -14.58 -6.01 35.62
N VAL A 18 -14.43 -5.96 34.28
CA VAL A 18 -15.57 -5.83 33.36
C VAL A 18 -16.05 -7.18 32.78
N HIS A 19 -15.37 -8.30 33.03
CA HIS A 19 -15.60 -9.58 32.35
C HIS A 19 -16.52 -10.60 33.05
N ALA A 20 -17.43 -10.15 33.86
CA ALA A 20 -18.45 -11.04 34.46
C ALA A 20 -19.83 -10.41 34.40
N GLN A 21 -20.41 -10.27 33.26
CA GLN A 21 -21.85 -10.00 33.10
C GLN A 21 -22.42 -10.69 31.87
N THR A 22 -23.56 -11.36 32.07
CA THR A 22 -24.47 -12.02 31.16
C THR A 22 -24.64 -11.31 29.80
N VAL A 23 -24.76 -12.10 28.74
CA VAL A 23 -25.09 -11.67 27.36
C VAL A 23 -26.49 -11.07 27.33
N GLU A 24 -26.63 -9.82 27.72
CA GLU A 24 -27.73 -8.96 27.34
C GLU A 24 -27.34 -8.25 26.05
N ASP A 25 -28.28 -8.05 25.15
CA ASP A 25 -28.16 -7.35 23.86
C ASP A 25 -27.83 -5.85 24.16
N LYS A 26 -26.58 -5.59 24.52
CA LYS A 26 -26.15 -4.24 24.87
C LYS A 26 -26.11 -3.37 23.62
N PRO A 27 -26.72 -2.19 23.62
CA PRO A 27 -26.71 -1.30 22.47
C PRO A 27 -25.29 -0.76 22.15
N PHE A 28 -24.38 -0.86 23.11
CA PHE A 28 -22.99 -0.37 22.95
C PHE A 28 -21.98 -1.50 23.19
N GLU A 29 -21.10 -1.68 22.22
CA GLU A 29 -19.98 -2.60 22.27
C GLU A 29 -18.69 -1.78 22.07
N LEU A 30 -17.66 -2.06 22.85
CA LEU A 30 -16.34 -1.48 22.69
C LEU A 30 -15.32 -2.61 22.53
N ASN A 31 -14.80 -2.75 21.32
CA ASN A 31 -13.67 -3.61 21.02
C ASN A 31 -12.41 -2.77 20.84
N GLY A 32 -11.26 -3.38 20.99
CA GLY A 32 -10.03 -2.66 20.76
C GLY A 32 -8.78 -3.50 20.92
N SER A 33 -7.64 -2.86 20.77
CA SER A 33 -6.36 -3.52 21.00
C SER A 33 -5.27 -2.55 21.43
N LEU A 34 -4.30 -3.06 22.19
CA LEU A 34 -3.01 -2.43 22.44
C LEU A 34 -1.94 -3.20 21.67
N GLN A 35 -1.10 -2.51 20.94
CA GLN A 35 -0.03 -3.12 20.13
C GLN A 35 1.29 -2.40 20.38
N LEU A 36 2.33 -3.20 20.54
CA LEU A 36 3.74 -2.81 20.48
C LEU A 36 4.34 -3.49 19.27
N ASP A 37 5.09 -2.76 18.45
CA ASP A 37 5.82 -3.26 17.27
C ASP A 37 7.20 -2.61 17.27
N ASP A 38 8.23 -3.37 17.62
CA ASP A 38 9.62 -2.94 17.63
C ASP A 38 10.39 -3.69 16.56
N ARG A 39 11.13 -2.95 15.71
CA ARG A 39 11.93 -3.51 14.61
C ARG A 39 13.35 -2.95 14.63
N ILE A 40 14.30 -3.82 14.37
CA ILE A 40 15.73 -3.52 14.31
C ILE A 40 16.26 -3.93 12.94
N ARG A 41 16.97 -3.04 12.26
CA ARG A 41 17.59 -3.32 10.95
C ARG A 41 18.62 -4.42 11.07
N LEU A 42 18.49 -5.47 10.27
CA LEU A 42 19.40 -6.62 10.26
C LEU A 42 20.84 -6.22 9.95
N LYS A 43 21.04 -5.26 9.04
CA LYS A 43 22.37 -4.87 8.60
C LYS A 43 23.11 -3.95 9.57
N SER A 44 22.40 -2.99 10.18
CA SER A 44 23.02 -1.95 11.03
C SER A 44 22.86 -2.20 12.52
N GLY A 45 21.92 -3.06 12.92
CA GLY A 45 21.52 -3.25 14.32
C GLY A 45 20.80 -2.03 14.92
N GLY A 46 20.54 -0.99 14.13
CA GLY A 46 19.84 0.21 14.59
C GLY A 46 18.32 0.06 14.57
N LEU A 47 17.63 0.91 15.34
CA LEU A 47 16.18 1.01 15.32
C LEU A 47 15.69 1.30 13.90
N ASP A 48 14.72 0.54 13.41
CA ASP A 48 14.03 0.77 12.14
C ASP A 48 12.64 1.35 12.33
N TRP A 49 11.86 0.69 13.20
CA TRP A 49 10.46 1.03 13.47
C TRP A 49 10.14 0.76 14.94
N GLN A 50 9.44 1.66 15.58
CA GLN A 50 8.87 1.45 16.91
C GLN A 50 7.50 2.09 16.97
N GLU A 51 6.47 1.27 17.14
CA GLU A 51 5.09 1.74 17.24
C GLU A 51 4.43 1.26 18.52
N TYR A 52 3.82 2.20 19.24
CA TYR A 52 2.88 1.96 20.33
C TYR A 52 1.52 2.40 19.84
N ARG A 53 0.57 1.50 19.72
CA ARG A 53 -0.75 1.79 19.17
C ARG A 53 -1.86 1.25 20.07
N MET A 54 -2.85 2.09 20.33
CA MET A 54 -4.14 1.72 20.87
C MET A 54 -5.19 1.92 19.77
N SER A 55 -5.97 0.89 19.48
CA SER A 55 -7.14 0.94 18.61
C SER A 55 -8.39 0.82 19.47
N LEU A 56 -9.36 1.70 19.26
CA LEU A 56 -10.67 1.70 19.90
C LEU A 56 -11.74 1.59 18.81
N GLN A 57 -12.60 0.59 18.93
CA GLN A 57 -13.62 0.27 17.93
C GLN A 57 -15.01 0.23 18.58
N PRO A 58 -15.59 1.40 18.96
CA PRO A 58 -16.93 1.48 19.46
C PRO A 58 -17.96 1.18 18.37
N VAL A 59 -18.93 0.35 18.68
CA VAL A 59 -20.13 0.06 17.87
C VAL A 59 -21.36 0.40 18.72
N TYR A 60 -22.28 1.17 18.15
CA TYR A 60 -23.53 1.50 18.78
C TYR A 60 -24.73 1.08 17.92
N LYS A 61 -25.50 0.13 18.41
CA LYS A 61 -26.73 -0.35 17.77
C LYS A 61 -27.87 0.60 18.16
N VAL A 62 -28.24 1.50 17.23
CA VAL A 62 -29.36 2.42 17.45
C VAL A 62 -30.68 1.67 17.50
N ASN A 63 -30.86 0.74 16.56
CA ASN A 63 -31.96 -0.21 16.45
C ASN A 63 -31.55 -1.33 15.48
N ASP A 64 -32.48 -2.22 15.15
CA ASP A 64 -32.19 -3.37 14.25
C ASP A 64 -31.84 -2.93 12.81
N LYS A 65 -32.17 -1.69 12.42
CA LYS A 65 -31.92 -1.16 11.07
C LYS A 65 -30.78 -0.15 11.00
N ALA A 66 -30.19 0.27 12.14
CA ALA A 66 -29.17 1.29 12.15
C ALA A 66 -28.05 0.99 13.17
N ARG A 67 -26.80 1.04 12.70
CA ARG A 67 -25.59 0.91 13.52
C ARG A 67 -24.59 2.03 13.23
N LEU A 68 -23.99 2.55 14.28
CA LEU A 68 -22.86 3.48 14.23
C LEU A 68 -21.58 2.70 14.50
N HIS A 69 -20.57 2.94 13.70
CA HIS A 69 -19.25 2.34 13.88
C HIS A 69 -18.16 3.42 13.84
N ALA A 70 -17.16 3.30 14.69
CA ALA A 70 -15.92 4.07 14.57
C ALA A 70 -14.70 3.18 14.82
N ASP A 71 -13.56 3.55 14.24
CA ASP A 71 -12.23 3.02 14.55
C ASP A 71 -11.27 4.20 14.75
N ILE A 72 -10.71 4.30 15.94
CA ILE A 72 -9.84 5.40 16.35
C ILE A 72 -8.50 4.80 16.76
N TRP A 73 -7.42 5.27 16.15
CA TRP A 73 -6.06 4.92 16.56
C TRP A 73 -5.42 6.06 17.34
N ILE A 74 -4.84 5.71 18.46
CA ILE A 74 -3.97 6.59 19.24
C ILE A 74 -2.61 5.91 19.26
N ARG A 75 -1.59 6.57 18.70
CA ARG A 75 -0.30 5.93 18.52
C ARG A 75 0.87 6.89 18.69
N LYS A 76 2.03 6.31 18.96
CA LYS A 76 3.33 6.96 18.84
C LYS A 76 4.18 6.13 17.93
N LEU A 77 4.69 6.75 16.87
CA LEU A 77 5.56 6.13 15.88
C LEU A 77 6.93 6.81 15.87
N ILE A 78 7.98 6.00 15.88
CA ILE A 78 9.38 6.40 15.76
C ILE A 78 9.99 5.54 14.66
N THR A 79 10.61 6.16 13.67
CA THR A 79 11.24 5.49 12.51
C THR A 79 12.67 5.93 12.33
N ALA A 80 13.48 5.10 11.70
CA ALA A 80 14.88 5.41 11.37
C ALA A 80 15.01 6.56 10.38
N SER A 81 14.03 6.72 9.50
CA SER A 81 14.01 7.75 8.46
C SER A 81 12.73 8.58 8.55
N PRO A 82 12.78 9.88 8.24
CA PRO A 82 11.60 10.74 8.31
C PRO A 82 10.60 10.42 7.18
N PHE A 83 9.34 10.74 7.44
CA PHE A 83 8.31 10.85 6.40
C PHE A 83 8.32 12.25 5.80
N ASP A 84 7.85 12.40 4.56
CA ASP A 84 7.67 13.73 3.93
C ASP A 84 6.47 14.48 4.51
N ARG A 85 5.68 13.83 5.34
CA ARG A 85 4.49 14.37 5.99
C ARG A 85 4.55 14.16 7.51
N PRO A 86 3.87 14.98 8.30
CA PRO A 86 3.71 14.71 9.71
C PRO A 86 2.98 13.37 9.95
N VAL A 87 3.46 12.60 10.92
CA VAL A 87 2.76 11.40 11.39
C VAL A 87 1.71 11.81 12.41
N GLU A 88 0.45 11.48 12.13
CA GLU A 88 -0.64 11.75 13.05
C GLU A 88 -0.65 10.76 14.21
N ASN A 89 -0.64 11.26 15.45
CA ASN A 89 -0.69 10.43 16.65
C ASN A 89 -2.11 9.97 17.00
N VAL A 90 -3.13 10.73 16.57
CA VAL A 90 -4.54 10.38 16.72
C VAL A 90 -5.17 10.35 15.35
N GLN A 91 -5.73 9.21 14.95
CA GLN A 91 -6.31 8.99 13.63
C GLN A 91 -7.73 8.47 13.78
N LEU A 92 -8.69 9.15 13.15
CA LEU A 92 -10.01 8.59 12.90
C LEU A 92 -9.90 7.70 11.66
N ARG A 93 -9.77 6.40 11.87
CA ARG A 93 -9.67 5.43 10.80
C ARG A 93 -11.00 5.27 10.09
N GLU A 94 -12.03 4.89 10.81
CA GLU A 94 -13.38 4.74 10.29
C GLU A 94 -14.39 5.45 11.18
N ALA A 95 -15.44 5.98 10.55
CA ALA A 95 -16.63 6.54 11.23
C ALA A 95 -17.78 6.53 10.22
N TYR A 96 -18.70 5.57 10.37
CA TYR A 96 -19.80 5.43 9.43
C TYR A 96 -21.09 4.94 10.12
N VAL A 97 -22.19 5.10 9.40
CA VAL A 97 -23.51 4.59 9.74
C VAL A 97 -23.89 3.51 8.75
N ASP A 98 -24.28 2.33 9.22
CA ASP A 98 -24.98 1.31 8.46
C ASP A 98 -26.48 1.49 8.61
N LEU A 99 -27.20 1.47 7.50
CA LEU A 99 -28.66 1.50 7.41
C LEU A 99 -29.11 0.27 6.64
N TYR A 100 -29.77 -0.65 7.32
CA TYR A 100 -30.29 -1.89 6.75
C TYR A 100 -31.74 -1.74 6.33
N GLY A 101 -32.09 -2.23 5.14
CA GLY A 101 -33.43 -2.10 4.60
C GLY A 101 -33.85 -0.64 4.38
N PHE A 102 -32.92 0.22 3.89
CA PHE A 102 -33.15 1.64 3.65
C PHE A 102 -34.08 1.84 2.45
N LEU A 103 -35.23 2.47 2.66
CA LEU A 103 -36.32 2.64 1.69
C LEU A 103 -36.97 1.33 1.21
N SER A 104 -36.31 0.20 1.24
CA SER A 104 -36.79 -1.11 0.84
C SER A 104 -35.94 -2.17 1.55
N GLU A 105 -36.54 -3.31 1.92
CA GLU A 105 -35.84 -4.45 2.55
C GLU A 105 -34.68 -5.01 1.70
N HIS A 106 -34.63 -4.65 0.43
CA HIS A 106 -33.60 -5.07 -0.51
C HIS A 106 -32.41 -4.10 -0.60
N ILE A 107 -32.41 -2.98 0.14
CA ILE A 107 -31.40 -1.93 0.02
C ILE A 107 -30.70 -1.71 1.37
N ASP A 108 -29.39 -1.91 1.40
CA ASP A 108 -28.54 -1.48 2.50
C ASP A 108 -27.67 -0.31 2.07
N VAL A 109 -27.46 0.63 2.99
CA VAL A 109 -26.65 1.83 2.74
C VAL A 109 -25.65 2.02 3.85
N ARG A 110 -24.40 2.35 3.51
CA ARG A 110 -23.37 2.79 4.44
C ARG A 110 -22.87 4.17 4.05
N ILE A 111 -22.81 5.07 5.02
CA ILE A 111 -22.41 6.47 4.80
C ILE A 111 -21.36 6.86 5.82
N GLY A 112 -20.25 7.42 5.38
CA GLY A 112 -19.20 7.95 6.23
C GLY A 112 -17.81 7.57 5.79
N ARG A 113 -16.84 7.72 6.71
CA ARG A 113 -15.45 7.34 6.49
C ARG A 113 -15.31 5.84 6.67
N GLN A 114 -14.98 5.14 5.60
CA GLN A 114 -14.99 3.68 5.56
C GLN A 114 -13.93 3.09 4.64
N ARG A 115 -13.48 1.88 4.97
CA ARG A 115 -12.74 0.99 4.08
C ARG A 115 -13.74 0.11 3.34
N ILE A 116 -13.69 0.14 2.02
CA ILE A 116 -14.52 -0.69 1.14
C ILE A 116 -13.62 -1.71 0.48
N ALA A 117 -13.66 -2.96 0.94
CA ALA A 117 -12.94 -4.06 0.29
C ALA A 117 -13.57 -4.39 -1.06
N TRP A 118 -12.73 -4.57 -2.09
CA TRP A 118 -13.15 -4.84 -3.46
C TRP A 118 -12.27 -5.91 -4.07
N GLY A 119 -12.87 -7.03 -4.49
CA GLY A 119 -12.12 -8.20 -4.93
C GLY A 119 -12.08 -9.32 -3.90
N THR A 120 -11.50 -10.45 -4.26
CA THR A 120 -11.54 -11.72 -3.53
C THR A 120 -10.17 -12.31 -3.22
N ALA A 121 -9.09 -11.82 -3.85
CA ALA A 121 -7.74 -12.28 -3.61
C ALA A 121 -7.25 -11.94 -2.19
N ASP A 122 -6.28 -12.69 -1.67
CA ASP A 122 -5.73 -12.48 -0.34
C ASP A 122 -4.64 -11.38 -0.39
N ARG A 123 -5.00 -10.14 0.02
CA ARG A 123 -4.15 -8.93 0.09
C ARG A 123 -3.62 -8.38 -1.25
N LEU A 124 -3.46 -9.24 -2.26
CA LEU A 124 -2.90 -8.88 -3.57
C LEU A 124 -4.02 -8.77 -4.61
N ASN A 125 -4.90 -7.79 -4.41
CA ASN A 125 -6.13 -7.61 -5.14
C ASN A 125 -5.98 -6.56 -6.25
N PRO A 126 -5.84 -6.93 -7.53
CA PRO A 126 -5.77 -5.95 -8.62
C PRO A 126 -7.04 -5.13 -8.80
N SER A 127 -8.22 -5.62 -8.39
CA SER A 127 -9.48 -4.87 -8.48
C SER A 127 -9.71 -3.93 -7.29
N ASP A 128 -9.00 -4.08 -6.17
CA ASP A 128 -9.21 -3.31 -4.95
C ASP A 128 -8.59 -1.92 -5.03
N ASN A 129 -9.28 -1.01 -5.73
CA ASN A 129 -8.79 0.33 -6.02
C ASN A 129 -9.65 1.45 -5.45
N ILE A 130 -10.74 1.19 -4.71
CA ILE A 130 -11.65 2.24 -4.21
C ILE A 130 -10.94 3.13 -3.19
N ASN A 131 -10.28 2.52 -2.22
CA ASN A 131 -9.53 3.23 -1.20
C ASN A 131 -8.05 3.34 -1.58
N PRO A 132 -7.39 4.48 -1.33
CA PRO A 132 -5.97 4.62 -1.61
C PRO A 132 -5.11 3.72 -0.73
N TRP A 133 -3.97 3.31 -1.24
CA TRP A 133 -3.00 2.49 -0.52
C TRP A 133 -2.41 3.24 0.66
N GLU A 134 -2.22 2.52 1.76
CA GLU A 134 -1.50 2.99 2.93
C GLU A 134 -0.20 2.21 3.06
N LEU A 135 0.87 2.81 2.53
CA LEU A 135 2.21 2.21 2.45
C LEU A 135 3.14 2.77 3.54
N GLU A 136 2.58 3.39 4.58
CA GLU A 136 3.37 3.92 5.70
C GLU A 136 4.26 2.84 6.31
N ASP A 137 3.69 1.66 6.55
CA ASP A 137 4.43 0.45 6.89
C ASP A 137 4.61 -0.40 5.62
N PHE A 138 5.84 -0.46 5.10
CA PHE A 138 6.15 -1.25 3.90
C PHE A 138 5.79 -2.74 4.05
N TRP A 139 5.90 -3.30 5.24
CA TRP A 139 5.65 -4.71 5.51
C TRP A 139 4.17 -5.05 5.75
N ASP A 140 3.33 -4.05 6.02
CA ASP A 140 1.88 -4.20 6.15
C ASP A 140 1.17 -3.75 4.87
N PHE A 141 1.63 -4.24 3.73
CA PHE A 141 0.97 -3.98 2.46
C PHE A 141 -0.38 -4.72 2.37
N GLY A 142 -1.27 -4.22 1.52
CA GLY A 142 -2.69 -4.59 1.51
C GLY A 142 -3.54 -3.71 2.42
N ARG A 143 -2.93 -2.80 3.19
CA ARG A 143 -3.63 -1.80 3.96
C ARG A 143 -4.05 -0.61 3.10
N HIS A 144 -5.23 -0.08 3.35
CA HIS A 144 -5.79 1.07 2.64
C HIS A 144 -6.27 2.14 3.60
N THR A 145 -6.20 3.39 3.16
CA THR A 145 -6.71 4.53 3.90
C THR A 145 -8.23 4.65 3.69
N PRO A 146 -9.05 4.61 4.75
CA PRO A 146 -10.49 4.84 4.64
C PRO A 146 -10.82 6.21 4.08
N THR A 147 -11.88 6.30 3.28
CA THR A 147 -12.36 7.53 2.65
C THR A 147 -13.82 7.80 2.97
N ASN A 148 -14.22 9.09 2.95
CA ASN A 148 -15.62 9.46 3.08
C ASN A 148 -16.36 9.05 1.82
N SER A 149 -17.29 8.11 1.94
CA SER A 149 -18.01 7.55 0.81
C SER A 149 -19.44 7.14 1.16
N LEU A 150 -20.26 7.06 0.12
CA LEU A 150 -21.56 6.43 0.12
C LEU A 150 -21.41 5.07 -0.56
N LEU A 151 -21.83 4.01 0.14
CA LEU A 151 -21.93 2.66 -0.40
C LEU A 151 -23.40 2.25 -0.31
N ALA A 152 -23.94 1.75 -1.41
CA ALA A 152 -25.28 1.17 -1.47
C ALA A 152 -25.20 -0.24 -2.03
N LYS A 153 -25.93 -1.18 -1.41
CA LYS A 153 -26.12 -2.55 -1.89
C LYS A 153 -27.58 -2.78 -2.18
N TYR A 154 -27.87 -3.35 -3.34
CA TYR A 154 -29.20 -3.79 -3.74
C TYR A 154 -29.20 -5.29 -3.97
N TYR A 155 -30.09 -6.00 -3.26
CA TYR A 155 -30.26 -7.45 -3.35
C TYR A 155 -31.45 -7.80 -4.23
N TRP A 156 -31.20 -8.51 -5.32
CA TRP A 156 -32.19 -8.86 -6.27
C TRP A 156 -31.97 -10.26 -6.86
N ASN A 157 -32.91 -11.17 -6.63
CA ASN A 157 -32.94 -12.50 -7.25
C ASN A 157 -31.62 -13.27 -7.23
N GLY A 158 -30.92 -13.26 -6.09
CA GLY A 158 -29.61 -13.89 -5.91
C GLY A 158 -28.44 -13.09 -6.44
N PHE A 159 -28.67 -11.89 -6.99
CA PHE A 159 -27.63 -10.92 -7.31
C PHE A 159 -27.45 -9.88 -6.21
N THR A 160 -26.24 -9.45 -6.00
CA THR A 160 -25.90 -8.27 -5.20
C THR A 160 -25.30 -7.20 -6.11
N LEU A 161 -26.01 -6.10 -6.28
CA LEU A 161 -25.51 -4.92 -6.95
C LEU A 161 -24.95 -3.97 -5.90
N THR A 162 -23.67 -3.59 -6.02
CA THR A 162 -23.00 -2.63 -5.13
C THR A 162 -22.62 -1.38 -5.90
N ALA A 163 -22.99 -0.22 -5.39
CA ALA A 163 -22.59 1.09 -5.92
C ALA A 163 -21.82 1.88 -4.88
N VAL A 164 -20.75 2.54 -5.29
CA VAL A 164 -19.91 3.38 -4.42
C VAL A 164 -19.70 4.74 -5.05
N PHE A 165 -19.82 5.78 -4.22
CA PHE A 165 -19.51 7.15 -4.55
C PHE A 165 -18.58 7.74 -3.49
N THR A 166 -17.36 8.15 -3.89
CA THR A 166 -16.41 8.86 -3.04
C THR A 166 -16.21 10.28 -3.60
N PRO A 167 -16.73 11.32 -2.92
CA PRO A 167 -16.81 12.67 -3.48
C PRO A 167 -15.46 13.38 -3.59
N ARG A 168 -14.47 12.94 -2.84
CA ARG A 168 -13.15 13.61 -2.79
C ARG A 168 -12.03 12.62 -3.05
N PHE A 169 -11.12 13.02 -3.92
CA PHE A 169 -9.86 12.30 -4.12
C PHE A 169 -9.01 12.34 -2.85
N SER A 170 -8.34 11.22 -2.57
CA SER A 170 -7.33 11.10 -1.52
C SER A 170 -6.12 10.35 -2.10
N PRO A 171 -4.90 10.88 -1.95
CA PRO A 171 -3.70 10.19 -2.40
C PRO A 171 -3.34 9.02 -1.48
N SER A 172 -2.53 8.09 -1.99
CA SER A 172 -1.89 7.04 -1.19
C SER A 172 -0.90 7.63 -0.19
N LEU A 173 -0.81 7.02 0.98
CA LEU A 173 0.22 7.35 1.95
C LEU A 173 1.50 6.60 1.57
N LEU A 174 2.53 7.33 1.19
CA LEU A 174 3.82 6.76 0.82
C LEU A 174 4.66 6.45 2.07
N PRO A 175 5.61 5.50 2.00
CA PRO A 175 6.46 5.14 3.11
C PRO A 175 7.49 6.24 3.42
N ASP A 176 8.28 6.05 4.47
CA ASP A 176 9.39 6.93 4.81
C ASP A 176 10.49 6.94 3.72
N GLN A 177 11.45 7.87 3.86
CA GLN A 177 12.47 8.09 2.83
C GLN A 177 13.33 6.85 2.54
N SER A 178 13.51 5.94 3.51
CA SER A 178 14.34 4.75 3.31
C SER A 178 13.71 3.73 2.34
N TRP A 179 12.38 3.76 2.19
CA TRP A 179 11.62 2.86 1.32
C TRP A 179 11.20 3.47 -0.01
N LYS A 180 11.37 4.80 -0.17
CA LYS A 180 10.91 5.51 -1.39
C LYS A 180 11.52 4.99 -2.66
N ALA A 181 12.77 4.56 -2.63
CA ALA A 181 13.46 4.02 -3.80
C ALA A 181 12.78 2.77 -4.39
N ALA A 182 11.89 2.09 -3.63
CA ALA A 182 11.08 1.00 -4.14
C ALA A 182 9.93 1.48 -5.06
N PHE A 183 9.50 2.75 -4.94
CA PHE A 183 8.32 3.29 -5.62
C PHE A 183 8.63 4.47 -6.54
N MET A 184 9.75 5.14 -6.31
CA MET A 184 10.14 6.33 -7.04
C MET A 184 11.61 6.23 -7.46
N PRO A 185 11.94 6.50 -8.73
CA PRO A 185 13.33 6.57 -9.15
C PRO A 185 14.06 7.70 -8.42
N GLU A 186 15.29 7.43 -8.02
CA GLU A 186 16.20 8.44 -7.48
C GLU A 186 16.66 9.40 -8.59
N VAL A 187 16.83 10.67 -8.25
CA VAL A 187 17.47 11.62 -9.15
C VAL A 187 18.98 11.31 -9.16
N PRO A 188 19.59 10.96 -10.32
CA PRO A 188 21.00 10.66 -10.37
C PRO A 188 21.84 11.89 -9.97
N ASP A 189 22.93 11.67 -9.28
CA ASP A 189 23.91 12.70 -8.91
C ASP A 189 24.82 13.12 -10.08
N ARG A 190 24.81 12.34 -11.18
CA ARG A 190 25.56 12.61 -12.43
C ARG A 190 24.62 12.54 -13.63
N TRP A 191 24.78 13.49 -14.52
CA TRP A 191 24.03 13.55 -15.77
C TRP A 191 24.97 13.72 -16.93
N GLN A 192 24.67 13.06 -18.05
CA GLN A 192 25.29 13.32 -19.34
C GLN A 192 24.44 14.29 -20.12
N ILE A 193 25.00 15.42 -20.49
CA ILE A 193 24.29 16.39 -21.33
C ILE A 193 25.06 16.62 -22.63
N PRO A 194 24.36 16.81 -23.77
CA PRO A 194 24.99 17.22 -25.00
C PRO A 194 25.43 18.68 -24.91
N LEU A 195 26.69 18.93 -25.28
CA LEU A 195 27.20 20.29 -25.48
C LEU A 195 26.77 20.81 -26.87
N PRO A 196 26.88 22.15 -27.11
CA PRO A 196 26.53 22.74 -28.39
C PRO A 196 27.31 22.16 -29.60
N ASP A 197 28.47 21.60 -29.39
CA ASP A 197 29.29 20.92 -30.39
C ASP A 197 28.92 19.46 -30.64
N GLY A 198 27.89 18.95 -29.91
CA GLY A 198 27.42 17.57 -30.00
C GLY A 198 28.18 16.56 -29.15
N THR A 199 29.22 17.00 -28.41
CA THR A 199 29.91 16.11 -27.47
C THR A 199 29.09 15.93 -26.19
N MET A 200 29.18 14.75 -25.55
CA MET A 200 28.55 14.46 -24.27
C MET A 200 29.52 14.79 -23.14
N THR A 201 29.07 15.51 -22.12
CA THR A 201 29.88 15.78 -20.94
C THR A 201 29.19 15.31 -19.67
N ASP A 202 29.98 14.82 -18.73
CA ASP A 202 29.50 14.43 -17.39
C ASP A 202 29.40 15.67 -16.50
N ILE A 203 28.23 15.88 -15.93
CA ILE A 203 27.99 16.93 -14.95
C ILE A 203 27.69 16.29 -13.60
N LEU A 204 28.40 16.74 -12.58
CA LEU A 204 28.14 16.40 -11.19
C LEU A 204 27.21 17.45 -10.57
N LEU A 205 26.02 17.00 -10.14
CA LEU A 205 24.97 17.83 -9.56
C LEU A 205 25.24 18.01 -8.06
N GLN A 206 25.95 19.08 -7.66
CA GLN A 206 26.29 19.36 -6.26
C GLN A 206 26.33 20.88 -5.97
N PRO A 207 25.68 21.36 -4.88
CA PRO A 207 24.65 20.66 -4.10
C PRO A 207 23.37 20.48 -4.92
N LEU A 208 22.66 19.37 -4.69
CA LEU A 208 21.39 19.07 -5.34
C LEU A 208 20.25 19.49 -4.40
N SER A 209 19.44 20.47 -4.81
CA SER A 209 18.18 20.83 -4.16
C SER A 209 17.01 20.26 -4.96
N VAL A 210 16.18 19.44 -4.35
CA VAL A 210 15.00 18.86 -4.99
C VAL A 210 13.73 19.39 -4.33
N SER A 211 12.95 20.16 -5.10
CA SER A 211 11.60 20.60 -4.73
C SER A 211 10.57 19.66 -5.34
N ARG A 212 9.63 19.19 -4.55
CA ARG A 212 8.54 18.34 -5.00
C ARG A 212 7.22 19.05 -4.77
N MET A 213 6.42 19.17 -5.83
CA MET A 213 5.08 19.73 -5.78
C MET A 213 4.08 18.67 -6.22
N GLU A 214 2.99 18.56 -5.49
CA GLU A 214 1.87 17.69 -5.85
C GLU A 214 0.72 18.51 -6.43
N ASN A 215 0.30 18.14 -7.64
CA ASN A 215 -0.87 18.71 -8.29
C ASN A 215 -2.07 17.79 -8.07
N LEU A 216 -2.84 18.08 -7.02
CA LEU A 216 -4.03 17.30 -6.67
C LEU A 216 -5.17 17.57 -7.66
N PRO A 217 -6.01 16.56 -7.98
CA PRO A 217 -7.22 16.76 -8.77
C PRO A 217 -8.14 17.81 -8.14
N GLU A 218 -8.76 18.62 -8.97
CA GLU A 218 -9.69 19.66 -8.54
C GLU A 218 -10.86 19.07 -7.74
N ARG A 219 -11.35 19.80 -6.72
CA ARG A 219 -12.49 19.37 -5.89
C ARG A 219 -13.82 19.55 -6.64
N LYS A 220 -14.02 18.79 -7.70
CA LYS A 220 -15.24 18.80 -8.54
C LYS A 220 -15.77 17.36 -8.66
N LEU A 221 -17.06 17.20 -8.98
CA LEU A 221 -17.68 15.88 -9.16
C LEU A 221 -16.96 14.99 -10.20
N LYS A 222 -16.40 15.60 -11.25
CA LYS A 222 -15.60 14.85 -12.23
C LYS A 222 -14.35 14.18 -11.65
N ALA A 223 -13.87 14.65 -10.50
CA ALA A 223 -12.74 14.08 -9.77
C ALA A 223 -13.15 13.10 -8.67
N SER A 224 -14.45 12.84 -8.52
CA SER A 224 -14.97 11.82 -7.61
C SER A 224 -14.70 10.41 -8.14
N THR A 225 -14.65 9.45 -7.20
CA THR A 225 -14.61 8.02 -7.54
C THR A 225 -16.04 7.49 -7.66
N TYR A 226 -16.28 6.77 -8.74
CA TYR A 226 -17.53 6.05 -9.01
C TYR A 226 -17.21 4.58 -9.22
N ALA A 227 -17.90 3.68 -8.54
CA ALA A 227 -17.74 2.25 -8.75
C ALA A 227 -19.08 1.53 -8.68
N VAL A 228 -19.22 0.49 -9.49
CA VAL A 228 -20.33 -0.45 -9.46
C VAL A 228 -19.79 -1.86 -9.59
N LYS A 229 -20.41 -2.81 -8.86
CA LYS A 229 -20.11 -4.24 -8.91
C LYS A 229 -21.41 -5.04 -8.87
N ILE A 230 -21.51 -6.04 -9.71
CA ILE A 230 -22.54 -7.06 -9.64
C ILE A 230 -21.88 -8.38 -9.24
N ALA A 231 -22.44 -9.04 -8.24
CA ALA A 231 -21.99 -10.33 -7.75
C ALA A 231 -23.12 -11.32 -7.69
N ARG A 232 -22.80 -12.60 -7.86
CA ARG A 232 -23.75 -13.70 -7.71
C ARG A 232 -23.04 -14.95 -7.22
N ASP A 233 -23.71 -15.69 -6.34
CA ASP A 233 -23.30 -17.03 -5.94
C ASP A 233 -23.82 -18.05 -6.94
N ILE A 234 -22.90 -18.86 -7.49
CA ILE A 234 -23.19 -19.92 -8.45
C ILE A 234 -22.60 -21.22 -7.89
N ARG A 235 -23.45 -22.07 -7.32
CA ARG A 235 -23.02 -23.28 -6.59
C ARG A 235 -22.05 -22.92 -5.46
N ASN A 236 -20.80 -23.41 -5.54
CA ASN A 236 -19.75 -23.20 -4.55
C ASN A 236 -18.85 -22.00 -4.87
N TYR A 237 -19.23 -21.18 -5.85
CA TYR A 237 -18.44 -20.05 -6.30
C TYR A 237 -19.22 -18.75 -6.21
N THR A 238 -18.57 -17.71 -5.71
CA THR A 238 -19.02 -16.33 -5.87
C THR A 238 -18.30 -15.75 -7.08
N VAL A 239 -19.03 -15.17 -8.02
CA VAL A 239 -18.48 -14.51 -9.21
C VAL A 239 -18.94 -13.08 -9.23
N SER A 240 -18.05 -12.16 -9.57
CA SER A 240 -18.39 -10.76 -9.69
C SER A 240 -17.77 -10.06 -10.90
N PHE A 241 -18.42 -8.97 -11.33
CA PHE A 241 -17.94 -8.05 -12.35
C PHE A 241 -18.07 -6.63 -11.83
N GLY A 242 -17.04 -5.83 -12.05
CA GLY A 242 -16.98 -4.46 -11.54
C GLY A 242 -16.48 -3.46 -12.57
N TRP A 243 -16.85 -2.21 -12.37
CA TRP A 243 -16.32 -1.05 -13.05
C TRP A 243 -16.05 0.05 -12.04
N LEU A 244 -14.93 0.73 -12.22
CA LEU A 244 -14.47 1.83 -11.38
C LEU A 244 -13.94 2.95 -12.26
N ARG A 245 -14.25 4.21 -11.94
CA ARG A 245 -13.61 5.39 -12.50
C ARG A 245 -13.05 6.24 -11.38
N GLN A 246 -11.74 6.50 -11.41
CA GLN A 246 -11.04 7.32 -10.41
C GLN A 246 -9.71 7.86 -10.91
N TYR A 247 -9.14 8.82 -10.18
CA TYR A 247 -7.73 9.12 -10.29
C TYR A 247 -6.88 8.03 -9.62
N ALA A 248 -5.78 7.62 -10.26
CA ALA A 248 -4.80 6.70 -9.68
C ALA A 248 -4.25 7.31 -8.37
N PRO A 249 -4.28 6.59 -7.24
CA PRO A 249 -3.94 7.21 -5.95
C PRO A 249 -2.43 7.34 -5.70
N ILE A 250 -1.59 6.70 -6.53
CA ILE A 250 -0.13 6.88 -6.53
C ILE A 250 0.21 7.91 -7.59
N PRO A 251 0.96 8.99 -7.25
CA PRO A 251 1.29 10.03 -8.20
C PRO A 251 2.37 9.59 -9.19
N VAL A 252 2.35 10.19 -10.37
CA VAL A 252 3.40 10.06 -11.39
C VAL A 252 4.06 11.40 -11.67
N LEU A 253 5.34 11.38 -12.04
CA LEU A 253 6.10 12.57 -12.39
C LEU A 253 5.65 13.10 -13.76
N THR A 254 5.00 14.27 -13.80
CA THR A 254 4.48 14.87 -15.05
C THR A 254 5.28 16.06 -15.54
N ARG A 255 6.07 16.70 -14.67
CA ARG A 255 7.01 17.75 -15.06
C ARG A 255 8.29 17.63 -14.26
N LEU A 256 9.41 17.76 -14.95
CA LEU A 256 10.75 17.83 -14.36
C LEU A 256 11.47 19.07 -14.92
N SER A 257 11.74 20.05 -14.08
CA SER A 257 12.50 21.23 -14.43
C SER A 257 13.82 21.23 -13.67
N VAL A 258 14.91 21.31 -14.39
CA VAL A 258 16.26 21.34 -13.84
C VAL A 258 16.89 22.69 -14.13
N GLN A 259 17.25 23.42 -13.10
CA GLN A 259 17.99 24.68 -13.19
C GLN A 259 19.38 24.46 -12.60
N GLY A 260 20.39 24.68 -13.42
CA GLY A 260 21.78 24.49 -13.05
C GLY A 260 22.61 25.75 -13.23
N LYS A 261 23.54 26.00 -12.30
CA LYS A 261 24.55 27.04 -12.46
C LYS A 261 25.92 26.41 -12.35
N ILE A 262 26.73 26.52 -13.42
CA ILE A 262 28.10 26.02 -13.43
C ILE A 262 28.91 26.88 -12.47
N THR A 263 29.49 26.23 -11.45
CA THR A 263 30.29 26.89 -10.42
C THR A 263 31.79 26.73 -10.67
N SER A 264 32.17 25.66 -11.38
CA SER A 264 33.59 25.44 -11.74
C SER A 264 33.63 24.68 -13.07
N LEU A 265 34.47 25.21 -13.97
CA LEU A 265 34.84 24.51 -15.20
C LEU A 265 36.01 23.55 -14.90
N PRO A 266 36.05 22.38 -15.53
CA PRO A 266 37.16 21.43 -15.33
C PRO A 266 38.48 22.04 -15.80
N THR A 267 39.52 21.86 -15.01
CA THR A 267 40.89 22.22 -15.38
C THR A 267 41.62 21.08 -16.09
N SER A 268 41.00 19.91 -16.17
CA SER A 268 41.47 18.72 -16.87
C SER A 268 40.28 18.00 -17.53
N PRO A 269 40.48 17.33 -18.69
CA PRO A 269 39.42 16.61 -19.39
C PRO A 269 38.70 15.52 -18.55
N ASP A 270 39.39 14.98 -17.54
CA ASP A 270 38.83 13.90 -16.68
C ASP A 270 38.06 14.43 -15.46
N MET A 271 38.02 15.76 -15.26
CA MET A 271 37.27 16.34 -14.14
C MET A 271 35.84 16.66 -14.54
N PRO A 272 34.84 16.25 -13.74
CA PRO A 272 33.45 16.59 -14.02
C PRO A 272 33.21 18.09 -13.87
N VAL A 273 32.28 18.63 -14.62
CA VAL A 273 31.75 19.99 -14.43
C VAL A 273 30.95 20.01 -13.14
N LEU A 274 31.29 20.94 -12.21
CA LEU A 274 30.51 21.14 -10.99
C LEU A 274 29.39 22.13 -11.24
N MET A 275 28.16 21.73 -10.89
CA MET A 275 26.99 22.54 -11.12
C MET A 275 26.07 22.53 -9.88
N ASN A 276 25.79 23.73 -9.35
CA ASN A 276 24.71 23.90 -8.38
C ASN A 276 23.38 23.66 -9.08
N THR A 277 22.60 22.72 -8.57
CA THR A 277 21.38 22.27 -9.28
C THR A 277 20.18 22.38 -8.38
N THR A 278 19.10 22.96 -8.93
CA THR A 278 17.75 22.89 -8.38
C THR A 278 16.89 22.07 -9.32
N VAL A 279 16.21 21.08 -8.76
CA VAL A 279 15.28 20.22 -9.49
C VAL A 279 13.87 20.45 -8.96
N ASP A 280 12.97 20.92 -9.83
CA ASP A 280 11.55 21.04 -9.53
C ASP A 280 10.81 19.88 -10.17
N ALA A 281 10.26 19.00 -9.35
CA ALA A 281 9.49 17.83 -9.75
C ALA A 281 8.01 18.04 -9.45
N MET A 282 7.15 17.98 -10.49
CA MET A 282 5.70 18.03 -10.33
C MET A 282 5.11 16.62 -10.43
N LEU A 283 4.46 16.20 -9.38
CA LEU A 283 3.74 14.94 -9.29
C LEU A 283 2.25 15.18 -9.56
N SER A 284 1.63 14.38 -10.42
CA SER A 284 0.20 14.48 -10.73
C SER A 284 -0.44 13.10 -10.71
N TYR A 285 -1.75 13.09 -10.71
CA TYR A 285 -2.57 11.88 -10.63
C TYR A 285 -3.31 11.65 -11.93
N SER A 286 -3.15 10.48 -12.54
CA SER A 286 -3.79 10.13 -13.83
C SER A 286 -5.21 9.62 -13.60
N LEU A 287 -6.18 10.11 -14.38
CA LEU A 287 -7.53 9.55 -14.39
C LEU A 287 -7.52 8.21 -15.11
N ARG A 288 -8.27 7.23 -14.57
CA ARG A 288 -8.37 5.89 -15.17
C ARG A 288 -9.75 5.28 -14.97
N ASN A 289 -10.12 4.39 -15.88
CA ASN A 289 -11.19 3.43 -15.70
C ASN A 289 -10.57 2.06 -15.40
N VAL A 290 -11.24 1.26 -14.57
CA VAL A 290 -10.85 -0.12 -14.27
C VAL A 290 -12.07 -1.00 -14.44
N VAL A 291 -11.96 -2.03 -15.28
CA VAL A 291 -12.97 -3.08 -15.42
C VAL A 291 -12.41 -4.33 -14.78
N SER A 292 -13.15 -4.94 -13.86
CA SER A 292 -12.67 -6.09 -13.10
C SER A 292 -13.64 -7.26 -13.16
N ALA A 293 -13.08 -8.45 -13.00
CA ALA A 293 -13.82 -9.69 -12.78
C ALA A 293 -13.09 -10.49 -11.71
N ASP A 294 -13.84 -11.12 -10.83
CA ASP A 294 -13.29 -12.00 -9.81
C ASP A 294 -14.18 -13.20 -9.54
N PHE A 295 -13.58 -14.27 -9.06
CA PHE A 295 -14.26 -15.43 -8.53
C PHE A 295 -13.54 -15.97 -7.30
N SER A 296 -14.30 -16.55 -6.38
CA SER A 296 -13.76 -17.31 -5.26
C SER A 296 -14.67 -18.49 -4.96
N GLY A 297 -14.11 -19.58 -4.47
CA GLY A 297 -14.88 -20.77 -4.14
C GLY A 297 -13.99 -21.92 -3.69
N SER A 298 -14.55 -23.15 -3.76
CA SER A 298 -13.82 -24.35 -3.36
C SER A 298 -13.94 -25.46 -4.42
N LEU A 299 -12.82 -26.14 -4.65
CA LEU A 299 -12.73 -27.36 -5.44
C LEU A 299 -12.41 -28.52 -4.49
N GLY A 300 -13.44 -29.17 -3.98
CA GLY A 300 -13.31 -30.13 -2.88
C GLY A 300 -12.83 -29.44 -1.61
N SER A 301 -11.68 -29.84 -1.09
CA SER A 301 -11.03 -29.26 0.09
C SER A 301 -10.03 -28.14 -0.23
N VAL A 302 -9.85 -27.81 -1.51
CA VAL A 302 -8.95 -26.74 -1.95
C VAL A 302 -9.77 -25.47 -2.15
N GLY A 303 -9.41 -24.39 -1.44
CA GLY A 303 -9.89 -23.05 -1.73
C GLY A 303 -9.23 -22.52 -3.01
N VAL A 304 -9.99 -21.87 -3.88
CA VAL A 304 -9.48 -21.29 -5.13
C VAL A 304 -10.08 -19.93 -5.38
N TRP A 305 -9.28 -19.00 -5.89
CA TRP A 305 -9.75 -17.68 -6.31
C TRP A 305 -8.95 -17.17 -7.51
N GLY A 306 -9.57 -16.27 -8.22
CA GLY A 306 -8.95 -15.56 -9.30
C GLY A 306 -9.56 -14.17 -9.46
N GLU A 307 -8.74 -13.22 -9.85
CA GLU A 307 -9.11 -11.83 -9.98
C GLU A 307 -8.34 -11.19 -11.12
N ALA A 308 -9.03 -10.44 -11.96
CA ALA A 308 -8.44 -9.71 -13.08
C ALA A 308 -8.99 -8.28 -13.14
N ALA A 309 -8.13 -7.31 -13.43
CA ALA A 309 -8.49 -5.92 -13.58
C ALA A 309 -7.82 -5.32 -14.82
N LEU A 310 -8.63 -4.84 -15.76
CA LEU A 310 -8.21 -4.13 -16.96
C LEU A 310 -8.19 -2.63 -16.65
N PHE A 311 -7.01 -2.03 -16.61
CA PHE A 311 -6.78 -0.62 -16.39
C PHE A 311 -6.75 0.13 -17.72
N ILE A 312 -7.52 1.20 -17.82
CA ILE A 312 -7.62 2.07 -18.99
C ILE A 312 -7.25 3.50 -18.54
N PRO A 313 -5.94 3.85 -18.54
CA PRO A 313 -5.48 5.15 -18.08
C PRO A 313 -5.71 6.23 -19.16
N GLU A 314 -5.86 7.49 -18.75
CA GLU A 314 -5.72 8.61 -19.67
C GLU A 314 -4.24 8.81 -20.06
N LYS A 315 -4.02 9.30 -21.29
CA LYS A 315 -2.67 9.63 -21.77
C LYS A 315 -2.01 10.64 -20.84
N THR A 316 -0.82 10.32 -20.34
CA THR A 316 -0.03 11.15 -19.45
C THR A 316 1.39 11.31 -19.99
N ILE A 317 1.88 12.54 -20.01
CA ILE A 317 3.17 12.92 -20.58
C ILE A 317 4.05 13.49 -19.46
N LEU A 318 5.34 13.16 -19.49
CA LEU A 318 6.38 13.82 -18.72
C LEU A 318 7.04 14.89 -19.56
N THR A 319 6.83 16.15 -19.22
CA THR A 319 7.52 17.29 -19.81
C THR A 319 8.82 17.54 -19.05
N ARG A 320 9.93 17.70 -19.78
CA ARG A 320 11.25 17.94 -19.21
C ARG A 320 11.82 19.25 -19.71
N SER A 321 12.38 20.05 -18.81
CA SER A 321 13.09 21.27 -19.14
C SER A 321 14.42 21.34 -18.37
N VAL A 322 15.46 21.78 -19.06
CA VAL A 322 16.79 22.02 -18.44
C VAL A 322 17.24 23.41 -18.82
N SER A 323 17.70 24.16 -17.83
CA SER A 323 18.32 25.48 -18.01
C SER A 323 19.65 25.52 -17.26
N ILE A 324 20.73 25.79 -17.97
CA ILE A 324 22.08 25.82 -17.41
C ILE A 324 22.69 27.20 -17.60
N GLU A 325 22.95 27.88 -16.50
CA GLU A 325 23.71 29.14 -16.49
C GLU A 325 25.21 28.84 -16.48
N SER A 326 25.95 29.39 -17.43
CA SER A 326 27.40 29.33 -17.49
C SER A 326 28.00 30.74 -17.67
N PRO A 327 29.30 30.92 -17.43
CA PRO A 327 29.98 32.20 -17.71
C PRO A 327 29.87 32.65 -19.17
N MET A 328 29.56 31.72 -20.10
CA MET A 328 29.41 31.98 -21.54
C MET A 328 27.95 32.24 -21.94
N GLY A 329 27.02 32.20 -20.99
CA GLY A 329 25.56 32.39 -21.24
C GLY A 329 24.70 31.25 -20.73
N THR A 330 23.41 31.40 -20.95
CA THR A 330 22.40 30.37 -20.56
C THR A 330 22.17 29.39 -21.68
N PHE A 331 22.28 28.10 -21.39
CA PHE A 331 22.05 26.99 -22.31
C PHE A 331 20.76 26.25 -21.91
N ASN A 332 19.83 26.10 -22.87
CA ASN A 332 18.56 25.43 -22.68
C ASN A 332 18.44 24.27 -23.68
N PRO A 333 18.98 23.07 -23.36
CA PRO A 333 18.88 21.93 -24.26
C PRO A 333 17.42 21.50 -24.41
N ALA A 334 17.00 21.28 -25.64
CA ALA A 334 15.67 20.72 -25.91
C ALA A 334 15.66 19.23 -25.54
N LEU A 335 14.87 18.88 -24.55
CA LEU A 335 14.65 17.48 -24.17
C LEU A 335 13.28 17.05 -24.69
N PRO A 336 13.18 15.90 -25.39
CA PRO A 336 11.89 15.41 -25.86
C PRO A 336 11.02 15.01 -24.66
N ASP A 337 9.71 15.25 -24.77
CA ASP A 337 8.73 14.74 -23.83
C ASP A 337 8.74 13.21 -23.81
N SER A 338 8.49 12.63 -22.67
CA SER A 338 8.35 11.18 -22.52
C SER A 338 6.90 10.82 -22.21
N THR A 339 6.38 9.79 -22.86
CA THR A 339 5.06 9.27 -22.55
C THR A 339 5.14 8.35 -21.33
N ILE A 340 4.42 8.68 -20.26
CA ILE A 340 4.28 7.83 -19.08
C ILE A 340 3.19 6.80 -19.33
N PHE A 341 1.99 7.27 -19.68
CA PHE A 341 0.87 6.43 -20.10
C PHE A 341 0.47 6.82 -21.51
N ASP A 342 0.46 5.85 -22.41
CA ASP A 342 0.08 6.03 -23.80
C ASP A 342 -1.44 5.98 -24.04
N GLY A 343 -2.23 5.75 -22.95
CA GLY A 343 -3.68 5.56 -23.00
C GLY A 343 -4.09 4.13 -23.34
N ASN A 344 -3.14 3.24 -23.63
CA ASN A 344 -3.45 1.85 -23.93
C ASN A 344 -3.82 1.06 -22.68
N PRO A 345 -4.86 0.20 -22.75
CA PRO A 345 -5.24 -0.65 -21.61
C PRO A 345 -4.14 -1.66 -21.24
N TYR A 346 -4.01 -1.97 -19.95
CA TYR A 346 -3.15 -3.05 -19.43
C TYR A 346 -3.91 -3.88 -18.39
N LEU A 347 -3.55 -5.15 -18.30
CA LEU A 347 -4.21 -6.14 -17.46
C LEU A 347 -3.31 -6.46 -16.27
N LYS A 348 -3.88 -6.45 -15.06
CA LYS A 348 -3.30 -7.07 -13.87
C LYS A 348 -4.21 -8.21 -13.43
N TYR A 349 -3.61 -9.29 -12.91
CA TYR A 349 -4.40 -10.41 -12.41
C TYR A 349 -3.69 -11.17 -11.31
N THR A 350 -4.49 -11.84 -10.47
CA THR A 350 -4.06 -12.73 -9.40
C THR A 350 -4.81 -14.04 -9.51
N LEU A 351 -4.10 -15.15 -9.37
CA LEU A 351 -4.66 -16.48 -9.25
C LEU A 351 -4.10 -17.13 -8.00
N GLY A 352 -4.95 -17.76 -7.19
CA GLY A 352 -4.49 -18.34 -5.96
C GLY A 352 -5.28 -19.57 -5.54
N PHE A 353 -4.66 -20.34 -4.68
CA PHE A 353 -5.29 -21.46 -4.00
C PHE A 353 -4.77 -21.60 -2.58
N ASP A 354 -5.55 -22.22 -1.73
CA ASP A 354 -5.13 -22.65 -0.42
C ASP A 354 -5.56 -24.08 -0.10
N TYR A 355 -4.81 -24.68 0.82
CA TYR A 355 -5.11 -26.03 1.29
C TYR A 355 -4.57 -26.23 2.70
N THR A 356 -5.35 -26.90 3.54
CA THR A 356 -4.88 -27.36 4.86
C THR A 356 -4.58 -28.83 4.80
N PHE A 357 -3.30 -29.19 4.90
CA PHE A 357 -2.82 -30.56 4.98
C PHE A 357 -3.11 -31.19 6.34
N PRO A 358 -3.07 -32.52 6.45
CA PRO A 358 -2.96 -33.21 7.74
C PRO A 358 -1.82 -32.61 8.59
N ALA A 359 -1.91 -32.76 9.92
CA ALA A 359 -0.97 -32.19 10.88
C ALA A 359 -0.98 -30.65 10.97
N ASN A 360 -2.10 -30.00 10.61
CA ASN A 360 -2.34 -28.57 10.75
C ASN A 360 -1.35 -27.68 9.96
N ILE A 361 -0.94 -28.14 8.79
CA ILE A 361 -0.10 -27.35 7.87
C ILE A 361 -1.02 -26.66 6.86
N TYR A 362 -1.08 -25.35 6.89
CA TYR A 362 -1.79 -24.51 5.92
C TYR A 362 -0.82 -23.99 4.86
N LEU A 363 -1.20 -24.14 3.60
CA LEU A 363 -0.49 -23.58 2.45
C LEU A 363 -1.42 -22.68 1.66
N ASN A 364 -0.97 -21.46 1.37
CA ASN A 364 -1.59 -20.51 0.45
C ASN A 364 -0.55 -20.11 -0.59
N VAL A 365 -0.91 -20.15 -1.87
CA VAL A 365 -0.03 -19.77 -2.97
C VAL A 365 -0.80 -18.85 -3.92
N GLN A 366 -0.18 -17.76 -4.31
CA GLN A 366 -0.74 -16.80 -5.26
C GLN A 366 0.28 -16.42 -6.32
N TYR A 367 -0.13 -16.48 -7.57
CA TYR A 367 0.57 -15.86 -8.68
C TYR A 367 -0.07 -14.51 -9.00
N VAL A 368 0.75 -13.45 -9.14
CA VAL A 368 0.31 -12.09 -9.41
C VAL A 368 1.06 -11.54 -10.61
N HIS A 369 0.34 -11.04 -11.60
CA HIS A 369 0.87 -10.28 -12.72
C HIS A 369 0.51 -8.80 -12.55
N GLY A 370 1.51 -7.97 -12.33
CA GLY A 370 1.36 -6.54 -12.07
C GLY A 370 1.03 -6.23 -10.61
N PHE A 371 2.04 -5.79 -9.86
CA PHE A 371 1.87 -5.41 -8.47
C PHE A 371 1.08 -4.10 -8.33
N PHE A 372 0.60 -3.77 -7.14
CA PHE A 372 -0.32 -2.65 -6.93
C PHE A 372 0.24 -1.28 -7.41
N HIS A 373 1.53 -1.03 -7.22
CA HIS A 373 2.18 0.25 -7.59
C HIS A 373 2.67 0.30 -9.04
N GLU A 374 2.73 -0.84 -9.71
CA GLU A 374 3.16 -0.91 -11.10
C GLU A 374 2.05 -0.42 -12.02
N GLU A 375 2.33 0.53 -12.88
CA GLU A 375 1.35 1.12 -13.78
C GLU A 375 1.88 1.18 -15.23
N GLY A 376 1.02 0.83 -16.20
CA GLY A 376 1.38 0.76 -17.61
C GLY A 376 1.97 -0.59 -18.01
N ARG A 377 1.88 -0.91 -19.32
CA ARG A 377 2.24 -2.24 -19.88
C ARG A 377 3.69 -2.65 -19.66
N LYS A 378 4.61 -1.69 -19.58
CA LYS A 378 6.05 -1.95 -19.59
C LYS A 378 6.65 -2.10 -18.19
N SER A 379 5.87 -1.80 -17.15
CA SER A 379 6.33 -1.80 -15.77
C SER A 379 5.77 -2.95 -14.94
N LEU A 380 4.96 -3.83 -15.56
CA LEU A 380 4.37 -4.97 -14.87
C LEU A 380 5.41 -6.06 -14.68
N THR A 381 5.47 -6.59 -13.48
CA THR A 381 6.33 -7.72 -13.10
C THR A 381 5.49 -8.89 -12.61
N ASP A 382 6.10 -10.05 -12.52
CA ASP A 382 5.45 -11.29 -12.11
C ASP A 382 5.89 -11.69 -10.71
N TRP A 383 4.92 -12.14 -9.91
CA TRP A 383 5.15 -12.49 -8.51
C TRP A 383 4.56 -13.85 -8.19
N LEU A 384 5.29 -14.62 -7.41
CA LEU A 384 4.79 -15.79 -6.71
C LEU A 384 4.86 -15.49 -5.21
N ALA A 385 3.71 -15.37 -4.55
CA ALA A 385 3.63 -15.19 -3.10
C ALA A 385 3.10 -16.46 -2.44
N TRP A 386 3.62 -16.81 -1.27
CA TRP A 386 3.16 -17.99 -0.55
C TRP A 386 3.22 -17.80 0.96
N THR A 387 2.30 -18.47 1.63
CA THR A 387 2.25 -18.61 3.08
C THR A 387 2.22 -20.10 3.40
N CYS A 388 3.14 -20.55 4.24
CA CYS A 388 3.18 -21.91 4.77
C CYS A 388 3.21 -21.82 6.30
N GLU A 389 2.13 -22.25 6.94
CA GLU A 389 1.93 -22.14 8.38
C GLU A 389 1.69 -23.51 8.99
N TRP A 390 2.44 -23.83 10.03
CA TRP A 390 2.14 -24.94 10.90
C TRP A 390 1.54 -24.42 12.21
N LYS A 391 0.47 -25.07 12.73
CA LYS A 391 -0.16 -24.74 14.00
C LYS A 391 -0.07 -25.93 14.95
N SER A 392 0.21 -25.65 16.24
CA SER A 392 0.09 -26.66 17.30
C SER A 392 -1.36 -27.13 17.45
N ALA A 393 -1.57 -28.29 18.07
CA ALA A 393 -2.89 -28.87 18.25
C ALA A 393 -3.84 -27.98 19.09
N ASP A 394 -3.29 -27.18 19.99
CA ASP A 394 -4.04 -26.17 20.81
C ASP A 394 -4.09 -24.78 20.17
N GLU A 395 -3.59 -24.65 18.93
CA GLU A 395 -3.50 -23.42 18.13
C GLU A 395 -2.76 -22.25 18.81
N LYS A 396 -2.09 -22.50 19.92
CA LYS A 396 -1.33 -21.46 20.64
C LYS A 396 -0.02 -21.09 19.96
N LEU A 397 0.63 -22.06 19.32
CA LEU A 397 1.88 -21.85 18.61
C LEU A 397 1.64 -21.95 17.10
N LYS A 398 2.11 -20.94 16.37
CA LYS A 398 2.11 -20.90 14.90
C LYS A 398 3.52 -20.63 14.39
N LEU A 399 3.98 -21.47 13.47
CA LEU A 399 5.27 -21.35 12.80
C LEU A 399 5.05 -21.08 11.31
N SER A 400 5.61 -20.01 10.82
CA SER A 400 5.52 -19.54 9.43
C SER A 400 6.93 -19.31 8.86
N LEU A 401 7.81 -20.30 8.97
CA LEU A 401 9.24 -20.14 8.66
C LEU A 401 9.54 -20.02 7.15
N LEU A 402 8.63 -20.50 6.31
CA LEU A 402 8.81 -20.55 4.87
C LEU A 402 8.02 -19.46 4.10
N ASN A 403 7.39 -18.53 4.79
CA ASN A 403 6.62 -17.47 4.14
C ASN A 403 7.51 -16.58 3.27
N GLY A 404 6.97 -16.14 2.14
CA GLY A 404 7.71 -15.25 1.26
C GLY A 404 7.00 -14.87 -0.02
N ALA A 405 7.72 -14.10 -0.84
CA ALA A 405 7.33 -13.75 -2.19
C ALA A 405 8.55 -13.67 -3.10
N PHE A 406 8.39 -14.09 -4.32
CA PHE A 406 9.43 -14.05 -5.36
C PHE A 406 8.95 -13.20 -6.53
N GLN A 407 9.68 -12.12 -6.83
CA GLN A 407 9.42 -11.24 -7.96
C GLN A 407 10.35 -11.56 -9.11
N VAL A 408 9.81 -11.58 -10.31
CA VAL A 408 10.56 -11.67 -11.58
C VAL A 408 10.27 -10.41 -12.38
N ALA A 409 11.26 -9.55 -12.53
CA ALA A 409 11.16 -8.35 -13.36
C ALA A 409 11.63 -8.61 -14.80
N ASP A 410 12.57 -9.53 -14.99
CA ASP A 410 13.06 -9.94 -16.31
C ASP A 410 13.31 -11.45 -16.36
N PHE A 411 12.52 -12.17 -17.12
CA PHE A 411 12.67 -13.62 -17.34
C PHE A 411 13.93 -14.00 -18.13
N ASN A 412 14.53 -13.07 -18.89
CA ASN A 412 15.77 -13.30 -19.60
C ASN A 412 17.01 -13.16 -18.71
N ASN A 413 16.84 -12.52 -17.53
CA ASN A 413 17.92 -12.26 -16.59
C ASN A 413 17.49 -12.61 -15.16
N LEU A 414 17.15 -13.88 -14.91
CA LEU A 414 16.68 -14.35 -13.60
C LEU A 414 17.70 -14.14 -12.47
N LYS A 415 18.99 -14.08 -12.79
CA LYS A 415 20.04 -13.89 -11.77
C LYS A 415 20.04 -12.49 -11.18
N GLU A 416 19.90 -11.47 -12.01
CA GLU A 416 20.01 -10.07 -11.58
C GLU A 416 18.66 -9.33 -11.58
N GLY A 417 17.64 -9.85 -12.30
CA GLY A 417 16.31 -9.25 -12.43
C GLY A 417 15.26 -9.77 -11.45
N CYS A 418 15.65 -10.47 -10.38
CA CYS A 418 14.70 -11.07 -9.42
C CYS A 418 14.89 -10.52 -8.01
N THR A 419 13.80 -10.57 -7.23
CA THR A 419 13.81 -10.29 -5.78
C THR A 419 13.12 -11.40 -5.03
N LEU A 420 13.75 -11.91 -3.96
CA LEU A 420 13.17 -12.80 -2.98
C LEU A 420 12.91 -12.03 -1.68
N PHE A 421 11.68 -12.04 -1.22
CA PHE A 421 11.28 -11.65 0.13
C PHE A 421 11.10 -12.91 0.96
N TRP A 422 11.86 -13.05 2.04
CA TRP A 422 11.71 -14.14 2.99
C TRP A 422 11.23 -13.59 4.33
N LEU A 423 10.10 -14.10 4.84
CA LEU A 423 9.31 -13.51 5.90
C LEU A 423 9.02 -14.53 7.02
N PRO A 424 10.04 -15.09 7.70
CA PRO A 424 9.82 -16.05 8.77
C PRO A 424 9.17 -15.40 9.99
N GLU A 425 8.15 -16.05 10.54
CA GLU A 425 7.44 -15.60 11.74
C GLU A 425 7.15 -16.76 12.68
N LEU A 426 7.33 -16.50 13.97
CA LEU A 426 6.83 -17.28 15.09
C LEU A 426 5.73 -16.48 15.79
N SER A 427 4.53 -17.04 15.95
CA SER A 427 3.45 -16.44 16.73
C SER A 427 3.09 -17.37 17.88
N TYR A 428 2.92 -16.78 19.09
CA TYR A 428 2.52 -17.49 20.29
C TYR A 428 1.38 -16.76 20.98
N LYS A 429 0.31 -17.50 21.31
CA LYS A 429 -0.86 -17.01 22.03
C LYS A 429 -0.93 -17.71 23.40
N PRO A 430 -0.31 -17.13 24.44
CA PRO A 430 -0.37 -17.71 25.79
C PRO A 430 -1.80 -17.79 26.32
N VAL A 431 -2.62 -16.78 26.00
CA VAL A 431 -4.06 -16.69 26.26
C VAL A 431 -4.74 -16.05 25.05
N ASP A 432 -6.06 -16.21 24.93
CA ASP A 432 -6.80 -15.82 23.72
C ASP A 432 -6.63 -14.34 23.34
N ASN A 433 -6.47 -13.47 24.32
CA ASN A 433 -6.40 -12.02 24.14
C ASN A 433 -4.98 -11.50 23.90
N VAL A 434 -3.94 -12.34 24.06
CA VAL A 434 -2.53 -11.93 23.93
C VAL A 434 -1.87 -12.68 22.80
N GLU A 435 -1.28 -11.95 21.87
CA GLU A 435 -0.47 -12.50 20.79
C GLU A 435 0.94 -11.91 20.82
N LEU A 436 1.94 -12.78 20.83
CA LEU A 436 3.35 -12.46 20.74
C LEU A 436 3.86 -12.94 19.40
N LYS A 437 4.52 -12.07 18.63
CA LYS A 437 5.12 -12.41 17.36
C LYS A 437 6.59 -12.02 17.33
N ALA A 438 7.43 -12.90 16.83
CA ALA A 438 8.82 -12.61 16.54
C ALA A 438 9.14 -13.11 15.12
N GLY A 439 9.85 -12.31 14.36
CA GLY A 439 10.15 -12.68 12.98
C GLY A 439 11.20 -11.78 12.35
N ALA A 440 11.39 -11.97 11.05
CA ALA A 440 12.29 -11.15 10.27
C ALA A 440 11.71 -10.89 8.87
N HIS A 441 12.10 -9.77 8.31
CA HIS A 441 11.83 -9.41 6.94
C HIS A 441 13.16 -9.33 6.20
N CYS A 442 13.41 -10.26 5.28
CA CYS A 442 14.66 -10.35 4.53
C CYS A 442 14.41 -10.05 3.06
N ILE A 443 15.27 -9.23 2.44
CA ILE A 443 15.20 -8.86 1.02
C ILE A 443 16.49 -9.31 0.34
N PHE A 444 16.37 -10.16 -0.68
CA PHE A 444 17.45 -10.60 -1.53
C PHE A 444 17.13 -10.17 -2.96
N ALA A 445 17.82 -9.17 -3.49
CA ALA A 445 17.55 -8.61 -4.80
C ALA A 445 18.80 -8.60 -5.68
N GLY A 446 18.67 -9.01 -6.92
CA GLY A 446 19.69 -8.86 -7.95
C GLY A 446 19.85 -7.39 -8.35
N LYS A 447 20.95 -7.05 -9.03
CA LYS A 447 21.34 -5.65 -9.29
C LYS A 447 20.37 -4.90 -10.20
N ASP A 448 19.70 -5.62 -11.10
CA ASP A 448 18.74 -5.07 -12.05
C ASP A 448 17.29 -5.20 -11.56
N ALA A 449 17.08 -5.77 -10.36
CA ALA A 449 15.76 -5.92 -9.78
C ALA A 449 15.25 -4.59 -9.19
N PRO A 450 13.93 -4.30 -9.31
CA PRO A 450 13.33 -3.05 -8.82
C PRO A 450 13.59 -2.76 -7.33
N PHE A 451 13.66 -3.80 -6.50
CA PHE A 451 13.89 -3.68 -5.04
C PHE A 451 15.38 -3.73 -4.64
N TYR A 452 16.31 -3.74 -5.58
CA TYR A 452 17.74 -3.69 -5.27
C TYR A 452 18.15 -2.48 -4.40
N PRO A 453 17.62 -1.25 -4.61
CA PRO A 453 17.98 -0.10 -3.77
C PRO A 453 17.67 -0.32 -2.29
N ILE A 454 16.56 -1.01 -1.98
CA ILE A 454 16.10 -1.24 -0.60
C ILE A 454 16.52 -2.60 0.00
N ARG A 455 17.36 -3.39 -0.68
CA ARG A 455 17.77 -4.73 -0.22
C ARG A 455 18.45 -4.77 1.15
N LYS A 456 18.86 -3.61 1.67
CA LYS A 456 19.50 -3.49 2.99
C LYS A 456 18.52 -3.11 4.10
N ASN A 457 17.23 -2.92 3.77
CA ASN A 457 16.20 -2.46 4.70
C ASN A 457 15.49 -3.62 5.43
N GLY A 458 15.98 -4.84 5.29
CA GLY A 458 15.46 -5.97 6.08
C GLY A 458 15.62 -5.73 7.58
N ASP A 459 14.65 -6.19 8.37
CA ASP A 459 14.57 -6.01 9.81
C ASP A 459 14.23 -7.32 10.53
N ALA A 460 14.50 -7.38 11.83
CA ALA A 460 13.94 -8.34 12.76
C ALA A 460 12.98 -7.61 13.69
N TYR A 461 11.88 -8.25 14.04
CA TYR A 461 10.82 -7.62 14.82
C TYR A 461 10.32 -8.45 15.99
N LEU A 462 9.79 -7.72 16.98
CA LEU A 462 9.00 -8.25 18.06
C LEU A 462 7.69 -7.46 18.15
N LYS A 463 6.54 -8.17 18.07
CA LYS A 463 5.21 -7.56 18.22
C LYS A 463 4.48 -8.19 19.39
N VAL A 464 3.82 -7.36 20.16
CA VAL A 464 2.94 -7.77 21.26
C VAL A 464 1.59 -7.12 21.02
N LYS A 465 0.54 -7.92 21.00
CA LYS A 465 -0.84 -7.43 20.85
C LYS A 465 -1.70 -7.99 21.97
N TYR A 466 -2.45 -7.10 22.62
CA TYR A 466 -3.55 -7.42 23.52
C TYR A 466 -4.86 -6.94 22.92
N SER A 467 -5.86 -7.80 22.83
CA SER A 467 -7.21 -7.47 22.31
C SER A 467 -8.24 -7.54 23.41
N PHE A 468 -9.23 -6.67 23.41
CA PHE A 468 -10.31 -6.61 24.40
C PHE A 468 -11.64 -6.27 23.75
#